data_1c33d672d6f73ae65e817dbe14cae9c5
#
_entry.id   1c33d672d6f73ae65e817dbe14cae9c5
#
_cell.length_a   1.000
_cell.length_b   1.000
_cell.length_c   1.000
_cell.angle_alpha   90.00
_cell.angle_beta   90.00
_cell.angle_gamma   90.00
#
_symmetry.space_group_name_H-M   'P 1'
#
loop_
_entity.id
_entity.type
_entity.pdbx_description
1 polymer ?
#
loop_
_entity_poly.entity_id
_entity_poly.type
_entity_poly.pdbx_seq_one_letter_code
_entity_poly.pdbx_strand_id
1 'polypeptide(L)'
;MIKWPWKANDSSAVTALPWEQALSIPVLATLTPAEQDKLIRIADRFLQQKRLVPLQGFELDELKSARIALLFCLPVLELGIEWLDGFHEVLIYPAPFVVDDEWQDDFGLVHNQRVVQSGQSWQQGPIVLNWLDVQDSFDASGFNLIVHEVAHKLDMRNGDRASGIPLIALREVAGWEHDLHAAMSNIQDEIDMVGENAASIDAYAASEPAECFAVLSEYFFSAPELFAPRFPSLYQRFCQFYGQNPLLRLRESENNPASNGNTVH
;
A
#
# COMPACT_ATOMS: atom_id res chain seq x y z
N MET A 1 9.57 -27.06 27.25
CA MET A 1 10.40 -27.09 26.02
C MET A 1 9.55 -27.72 24.92
N ILE A 2 8.80 -26.92 24.18
CA ILE A 2 7.87 -27.36 23.12
C ILE A 2 8.70 -27.47 21.84
N LYS A 3 8.89 -28.67 21.34
CA LYS A 3 9.53 -28.93 20.05
C LYS A 3 8.50 -28.68 18.94
N TRP A 4 8.69 -27.63 18.15
CA TRP A 4 7.97 -27.41 16.90
C TRP A 4 8.49 -28.42 15.86
N PRO A 5 7.62 -29.13 15.15
CA PRO A 5 8.02 -30.04 14.09
C PRO A 5 8.29 -29.23 12.80
N TRP A 6 9.48 -28.68 12.68
CA TRP A 6 9.96 -28.10 11.43
C TRP A 6 10.49 -29.26 10.58
N LYS A 7 9.71 -29.73 9.63
CA LYS A 7 10.23 -30.52 8.53
C LYS A 7 10.71 -29.53 7.46
N ALA A 8 12.02 -29.44 7.28
CA ALA A 8 12.59 -28.93 6.05
C ALA A 8 11.99 -29.74 4.91
N ASN A 9 11.20 -29.10 4.07
CA ASN A 9 10.66 -29.72 2.87
C ASN A 9 11.76 -29.77 1.83
N ASP A 10 11.96 -30.96 1.30
CA ASP A 10 12.86 -31.33 0.22
C ASP A 10 12.80 -30.33 -0.96
N SER A 11 13.93 -30.21 -1.61
CA SER A 11 14.13 -29.58 -2.90
C SER A 11 13.26 -30.24 -4.00
N SER A 12 11.99 -29.94 -4.02
CA SER A 12 11.13 -30.15 -5.18
C SER A 12 11.09 -28.85 -5.98
N ALA A 13 11.24 -28.95 -7.28
CA ALA A 13 11.25 -27.91 -8.29
C ALA A 13 10.57 -26.61 -7.82
N VAL A 14 11.31 -25.51 -7.72
CA VAL A 14 10.77 -24.18 -7.54
C VAL A 14 9.85 -23.95 -8.73
N THR A 15 8.56 -24.18 -8.57
CA THR A 15 7.56 -23.80 -9.55
C THR A 15 7.67 -22.28 -9.67
N ALA A 16 8.02 -21.78 -10.84
CA ALA A 16 8.11 -20.35 -11.07
C ALA A 16 6.73 -19.75 -10.77
N LEU A 17 6.69 -18.77 -9.86
CA LEU A 17 5.43 -18.09 -9.52
C LEU A 17 4.77 -17.52 -10.79
N PRO A 18 3.44 -17.46 -10.85
CA PRO A 18 2.69 -17.05 -12.04
C PRO A 18 2.73 -15.52 -12.24
N TRP A 19 3.94 -14.96 -12.42
CA TRP A 19 4.16 -13.52 -12.48
C TRP A 19 3.37 -12.82 -13.58
N GLU A 20 3.28 -13.39 -14.77
CA GLU A 20 2.50 -12.82 -15.89
C GLU A 20 1.02 -12.68 -15.52
N GLN A 21 0.45 -13.72 -14.89
CA GLN A 21 -0.93 -13.67 -14.42
C GLN A 21 -1.09 -12.72 -13.22
N ALA A 22 -0.07 -12.61 -12.37
CA ALA A 22 -0.10 -11.69 -11.24
C ALA A 22 -0.05 -10.23 -11.67
N LEU A 23 0.69 -9.90 -12.74
CA LEU A 23 0.75 -8.56 -13.33
C LEU A 23 -0.54 -8.13 -14.02
N SER A 24 -1.43 -9.04 -14.37
CA SER A 24 -2.68 -8.74 -15.10
C SER A 24 -3.78 -8.13 -14.24
N ILE A 25 -3.42 -7.31 -13.25
CA ILE A 25 -4.36 -6.54 -12.43
C ILE A 25 -4.36 -5.07 -12.87
N PRO A 26 -5.53 -4.38 -12.83
CA PRO A 26 -5.70 -3.01 -13.35
C PRO A 26 -4.67 -2.02 -12.84
N VAL A 27 -4.38 -2.02 -11.54
CA VAL A 27 -3.44 -1.08 -10.90
C VAL A 27 -2.00 -1.18 -11.45
N LEU A 28 -1.61 -2.30 -12.04
CA LEU A 28 -0.29 -2.52 -12.64
C LEU A 28 -0.27 -2.37 -14.18
N ALA A 29 -1.43 -2.15 -14.80
CA ALA A 29 -1.59 -2.18 -16.26
C ALA A 29 -0.78 -1.10 -17.00
N THR A 30 -0.43 -0.01 -16.34
CA THR A 30 0.32 1.10 -16.94
C THR A 30 1.84 0.93 -16.87
N LEU A 31 2.35 -0.09 -16.17
CA LEU A 31 3.78 -0.34 -16.05
C LEU A 31 4.38 -0.76 -17.40
N THR A 32 5.50 -0.17 -17.76
CA THR A 32 6.28 -0.59 -18.92
C THR A 32 6.86 -1.98 -18.72
N PRO A 33 7.20 -2.73 -19.78
CA PRO A 33 7.83 -4.06 -19.65
C PRO A 33 9.10 -4.04 -18.78
N ALA A 34 9.91 -2.98 -18.85
CA ALA A 34 11.11 -2.84 -18.03
C ALA A 34 10.81 -2.64 -16.55
N GLU A 35 9.74 -1.89 -16.23
CA GLU A 35 9.25 -1.71 -14.85
C GLU A 35 8.63 -3.00 -14.33
N GLN A 36 7.87 -3.74 -15.15
CA GLN A 36 7.33 -5.05 -14.78
C GLN A 36 8.44 -6.04 -14.44
N ASP A 37 9.47 -6.14 -15.26
CA ASP A 37 10.64 -6.98 -14.99
C ASP A 37 11.37 -6.58 -13.71
N LYS A 38 11.49 -5.27 -13.45
CA LYS A 38 12.09 -4.76 -12.23
C LYS A 38 11.23 -5.09 -11.01
N LEU A 39 9.92 -4.90 -11.12
CA LEU A 39 8.96 -5.18 -10.05
C LEU A 39 8.96 -6.67 -9.68
N ILE A 40 8.95 -7.58 -10.66
CA ILE A 40 9.06 -9.03 -10.43
C ILE A 40 10.33 -9.36 -9.64
N ARG A 41 11.49 -8.82 -10.05
CA ARG A 41 12.76 -9.10 -9.33
C ARG A 41 12.73 -8.63 -7.87
N ILE A 42 12.11 -7.49 -7.60
CA ILE A 42 11.98 -6.97 -6.24
C ILE A 42 10.97 -7.82 -5.45
N ALA A 43 9.84 -8.19 -6.07
CA ALA A 43 8.79 -9.00 -5.46
C ALA A 43 9.28 -10.43 -5.14
N ASP A 44 10.10 -11.03 -5.98
CA ASP A 44 10.74 -12.32 -5.69
C ASP A 44 11.66 -12.22 -4.45
N ARG A 45 12.47 -11.16 -4.36
CA ARG A 45 13.30 -10.90 -3.17
C ARG A 45 12.45 -10.62 -1.94
N PHE A 46 11.31 -9.92 -2.07
CA PHE A 46 10.38 -9.70 -0.99
C PHE A 46 9.89 -11.03 -0.39
N LEU A 47 9.45 -11.97 -1.23
CA LEU A 47 8.98 -13.28 -0.79
C LEU A 47 10.09 -14.16 -0.18
N GLN A 48 11.36 -13.92 -0.50
CA GLN A 48 12.49 -14.57 0.15
C GLN A 48 12.80 -13.99 1.54
N GLN A 49 12.46 -12.72 1.79
CA GLN A 49 12.79 -11.99 3.02
C GLN A 49 11.60 -11.87 3.99
N LYS A 50 10.37 -11.92 3.48
CA LYS A 50 9.14 -11.72 4.24
C LYS A 50 8.29 -12.98 4.24
N ARG A 51 7.59 -13.20 5.32
CA ARG A 51 6.69 -14.34 5.46
C ARG A 51 5.23 -13.89 5.34
N LEU A 52 4.52 -14.40 4.36
CA LEU A 52 3.07 -14.28 4.26
C LEU A 52 2.43 -15.37 5.12
N VAL A 53 1.63 -14.99 6.11
CA VAL A 53 1.05 -15.88 7.09
C VAL A 53 -0.47 -15.87 6.96
N PRO A 54 -1.07 -16.88 6.30
CA PRO A 54 -2.53 -16.99 6.24
C PRO A 54 -3.07 -17.39 7.62
N LEU A 55 -4.13 -16.73 8.05
CA LEU A 55 -4.78 -16.94 9.35
C LEU A 55 -6.25 -17.37 9.15
N GLN A 56 -6.84 -17.91 10.19
CA GLN A 56 -8.25 -18.31 10.22
C GLN A 56 -8.71 -19.17 9.03
N GLY A 57 -7.84 -20.06 8.54
CA GLY A 57 -8.15 -20.96 7.44
C GLY A 57 -8.12 -20.32 6.05
N PHE A 58 -7.58 -19.11 5.94
CA PHE A 58 -7.38 -18.49 4.63
C PHE A 58 -6.40 -19.33 3.77
N GLU A 59 -6.83 -19.63 2.54
CA GLU A 59 -6.00 -20.37 1.58
C GLU A 59 -5.20 -19.38 0.72
N LEU A 60 -3.88 -19.33 0.98
CA LEU A 60 -2.92 -18.51 0.25
C LEU A 60 -2.24 -19.38 -0.82
N ASP A 61 -2.63 -19.16 -2.08
CA ASP A 61 -2.01 -19.80 -3.24
C ASP A 61 -0.85 -18.96 -3.83
N GLU A 62 -0.18 -19.51 -4.82
CA GLU A 62 0.97 -18.88 -5.49
C GLU A 62 0.59 -17.57 -6.20
N LEU A 63 -0.59 -17.50 -6.81
CA LEU A 63 -1.07 -16.30 -7.49
C LEU A 63 -1.38 -15.16 -6.50
N LYS A 64 -2.04 -15.47 -5.40
CA LYS A 64 -2.30 -14.50 -4.33
C LYS A 64 -0.99 -13.99 -3.74
N SER A 65 -0.04 -14.90 -3.48
CA SER A 65 1.29 -14.55 -2.95
C SER A 65 2.05 -13.61 -3.90
N ALA A 66 2.03 -13.91 -5.21
CA ALA A 66 2.67 -13.08 -6.21
C ALA A 66 2.03 -11.69 -6.31
N ARG A 67 0.70 -11.58 -6.34
CA ARG A 67 -0.02 -10.29 -6.37
C ARG A 67 0.26 -9.43 -5.14
N ILE A 68 0.20 -10.02 -3.96
CA ILE A 68 0.55 -9.33 -2.70
C ILE A 68 1.99 -8.79 -2.79
N ALA A 69 2.94 -9.60 -3.20
CA ALA A 69 4.34 -9.18 -3.29
C ALA A 69 4.55 -8.04 -4.32
N LEU A 70 3.88 -8.09 -5.47
CA LEU A 70 3.92 -7.00 -6.46
C LEU A 70 3.40 -5.68 -5.87
N LEU A 71 2.27 -5.72 -5.16
CA LEU A 71 1.69 -4.52 -4.55
C LEU A 71 2.54 -3.94 -3.42
N PHE A 72 3.17 -4.78 -2.58
CA PHE A 72 4.15 -4.31 -1.60
C PHE A 72 5.35 -3.62 -2.23
N CYS A 73 5.77 -4.12 -3.38
CA CYS A 73 6.97 -3.65 -4.06
C CYS A 73 6.72 -2.46 -5.01
N LEU A 74 5.48 -2.20 -5.41
CA LEU A 74 5.12 -1.08 -6.28
C LEU A 74 5.58 0.29 -5.73
N PRO A 75 5.31 0.66 -4.47
CA PRO A 75 5.77 1.92 -3.91
C PRO A 75 7.29 2.04 -3.83
N VAL A 76 8.00 0.93 -3.67
CA VAL A 76 9.46 0.91 -3.51
C VAL A 76 10.20 0.55 -4.80
N LEU A 77 9.53 0.56 -5.94
CA LEU A 77 10.09 0.19 -7.24
C LEU A 77 11.38 0.98 -7.56
N GLU A 78 11.41 2.27 -7.29
CA GLU A 78 12.58 3.13 -7.49
C GLU A 78 13.38 3.39 -6.21
N LEU A 79 12.75 3.24 -5.04
CA LEU A 79 13.41 3.40 -3.74
C LEU A 79 14.33 2.23 -3.38
N GLY A 80 13.94 1.00 -3.77
CA GLY A 80 14.64 -0.24 -3.42
C GLY A 80 13.97 -1.00 -2.28
N ILE A 81 14.21 -2.34 -2.25
CA ILE A 81 13.55 -3.24 -1.29
C ILE A 81 13.93 -2.96 0.16
N GLU A 82 15.09 -2.38 0.42
CA GLU A 82 15.56 -1.99 1.75
C GLU A 82 14.65 -0.96 2.44
N TRP A 83 13.78 -0.28 1.68
CA TRP A 83 12.76 0.59 2.25
C TRP A 83 11.63 -0.18 2.93
N LEU A 84 11.53 -1.49 2.68
CA LEU A 84 10.61 -2.39 3.37
C LEU A 84 11.26 -3.11 4.57
N ASP A 85 12.46 -2.71 4.99
CA ASP A 85 13.06 -3.20 6.23
C ASP A 85 12.24 -2.72 7.44
N GLY A 86 12.26 -3.50 8.54
CA GLY A 86 11.56 -3.16 9.78
C GLY A 86 10.37 -4.06 10.10
N PHE A 87 9.89 -4.88 9.16
CA PHE A 87 8.93 -5.95 9.43
C PHE A 87 9.35 -7.25 8.75
N HIS A 88 8.85 -8.39 9.25
CA HIS A 88 9.18 -9.72 8.72
C HIS A 88 7.96 -10.52 8.29
N GLU A 89 6.80 -10.17 8.81
CA GLU A 89 5.57 -10.94 8.61
C GLU A 89 4.44 -10.06 8.10
N VAL A 90 3.63 -10.64 7.22
CA VAL A 90 2.35 -10.11 6.77
C VAL A 90 1.29 -11.14 7.15
N LEU A 91 0.41 -10.78 8.06
CA LEU A 91 -0.70 -11.60 8.54
C LEU A 91 -1.90 -11.36 7.64
N ILE A 92 -2.50 -12.43 7.10
CA ILE A 92 -3.59 -12.32 6.12
C ILE A 92 -4.81 -13.05 6.64
N TYR A 93 -5.86 -12.30 6.91
CA TYR A 93 -7.18 -12.80 7.30
C TYR A 93 -8.10 -12.93 6.09
N PRO A 94 -9.09 -13.84 6.12
CA PRO A 94 -10.03 -14.01 5.01
C PRO A 94 -10.95 -12.79 4.78
N ALA A 95 -11.28 -12.07 5.85
CA ALA A 95 -12.18 -10.91 5.86
C ALA A 95 -11.81 -9.94 6.98
N PRO A 96 -12.34 -8.69 6.96
CA PRO A 96 -12.19 -7.77 8.08
C PRO A 96 -12.67 -8.41 9.40
N PHE A 97 -11.94 -8.18 10.46
CA PHE A 97 -12.27 -8.71 11.78
C PHE A 97 -12.34 -7.58 12.81
N VAL A 98 -13.18 -7.80 13.82
CA VAL A 98 -13.31 -6.87 14.94
C VAL A 98 -12.37 -7.34 16.04
N VAL A 99 -11.46 -6.48 16.45
CA VAL A 99 -10.70 -6.68 17.67
C VAL A 99 -11.45 -5.96 18.79
N ASP A 100 -11.86 -6.71 19.81
CA ASP A 100 -12.31 -6.12 21.06
C ASP A 100 -11.04 -5.65 21.79
N ASP A 101 -10.64 -4.41 21.58
CA ASP A 101 -9.54 -3.80 22.31
C ASP A 101 -10.06 -3.33 23.67
N GLU A 102 -9.80 -4.13 24.72
CA GLU A 102 -10.01 -3.70 26.11
C GLU A 102 -8.74 -2.98 26.57
N TRP A 103 -8.80 -1.66 26.66
CA TRP A 103 -7.74 -0.89 27.31
C TRP A 103 -8.29 -0.15 28.53
N GLN A 104 -7.46 -0.09 29.57
CA GLN A 104 -7.78 0.59 30.82
C GLN A 104 -7.04 1.92 30.84
N ASP A 105 -7.77 3.02 31.05
CA ASP A 105 -7.16 4.33 31.21
C ASP A 105 -6.50 4.50 32.59
N ASP A 106 -5.77 5.60 32.78
CA ASP A 106 -5.08 5.93 34.02
C ASP A 106 -6.03 6.11 35.24
N PHE A 107 -7.35 6.14 35.02
CA PHE A 107 -8.39 6.23 36.05
C PHE A 107 -9.06 4.89 36.31
N GLY A 108 -8.63 3.81 35.68
CA GLY A 108 -9.16 2.46 35.90
C GLY A 108 -10.48 2.18 35.17
N LEU A 109 -10.90 3.03 34.22
CA LEU A 109 -12.07 2.80 33.38
C LEU A 109 -11.67 1.88 32.21
N VAL A 110 -12.42 0.79 32.04
CA VAL A 110 -12.26 -0.13 30.92
C VAL A 110 -13.05 0.41 29.72
N HIS A 111 -12.35 0.74 28.66
CA HIS A 111 -12.93 1.16 27.38
C HIS A 111 -12.98 -0.05 26.45
N ASN A 112 -14.19 -0.45 26.04
CA ASN A 112 -14.42 -1.44 24.99
C ASN A 112 -14.65 -0.70 23.68
N GLN A 113 -13.63 -0.59 22.84
CA GLN A 113 -13.77 -0.03 21.51
C GLN A 113 -13.71 -1.17 20.50
N ARG A 114 -14.81 -1.39 19.79
CA ARG A 114 -14.84 -2.30 18.63
C ARG A 114 -14.22 -1.57 17.45
N VAL A 115 -12.97 -1.85 17.16
CA VAL A 115 -12.29 -1.33 15.98
C VAL A 115 -12.35 -2.40 14.90
N VAL A 116 -12.94 -2.07 13.76
CA VAL A 116 -12.82 -2.87 12.56
C VAL A 116 -11.43 -2.61 12.00
N GLN A 117 -10.53 -3.58 12.14
CA GLN A 117 -9.18 -3.46 11.61
C GLN A 117 -9.17 -3.97 10.17
N SER A 118 -9.09 -3.07 9.23
CA SER A 118 -8.84 -3.38 7.82
C SER A 118 -7.35 -3.52 7.50
N GLY A 119 -6.50 -2.73 8.16
CA GLY A 119 -5.05 -2.80 8.14
C GLY A 119 -4.47 -2.19 9.41
N GLN A 120 -3.36 -2.70 9.91
CA GLN A 120 -2.60 -2.08 10.98
C GLN A 120 -1.11 -2.27 10.74
N SER A 121 -0.39 -1.16 10.75
CA SER A 121 1.05 -1.12 10.64
C SER A 121 1.66 -0.59 11.94
N TRP A 122 2.23 -1.48 12.75
CA TRP A 122 3.03 -1.09 13.92
C TRP A 122 4.47 -0.90 13.46
N GLN A 123 5.21 0.03 14.04
CA GLN A 123 6.56 0.37 13.60
C GLN A 123 7.49 -0.85 13.41
N GLN A 124 7.46 -1.82 14.31
CA GLN A 124 8.22 -3.07 14.24
C GLN A 124 7.34 -4.33 14.23
N GLY A 125 6.01 -4.16 14.19
CA GLY A 125 5.06 -5.25 14.17
C GLY A 125 4.82 -5.81 12.76
N PRO A 126 4.12 -6.96 12.67
CA PRO A 126 3.66 -7.48 11.40
C PRO A 126 2.68 -6.50 10.74
N ILE A 127 2.60 -6.54 9.41
CA ILE A 127 1.50 -5.90 8.69
C ILE A 127 0.31 -6.84 8.73
N VAL A 128 -0.88 -6.30 8.99
CA VAL A 128 -2.13 -7.07 9.07
C VAL A 128 -3.01 -6.68 7.89
N LEU A 129 -3.41 -7.66 7.10
CA LEU A 129 -4.26 -7.48 5.94
C LEU A 129 -5.49 -8.37 6.03
N ASN A 130 -6.60 -7.96 5.44
CA ASN A 130 -7.69 -8.84 5.12
C ASN A 130 -7.81 -9.02 3.60
N TRP A 131 -8.20 -10.22 3.18
CA TRP A 131 -8.18 -10.59 1.77
C TRP A 131 -9.24 -9.84 0.93
N LEU A 132 -10.38 -9.47 1.52
CA LEU A 132 -11.41 -8.74 0.77
C LEU A 132 -10.88 -7.37 0.33
N ASP A 133 -10.30 -6.59 1.23
CA ASP A 133 -9.72 -5.28 0.91
C ASP A 133 -8.48 -5.43 0.02
N VAL A 134 -7.71 -6.53 0.16
CA VAL A 134 -6.62 -6.85 -0.77
C VAL A 134 -7.13 -7.10 -2.19
N GLN A 135 -8.29 -7.75 -2.35
CA GLN A 135 -8.90 -7.95 -3.67
C GLN A 135 -9.34 -6.62 -4.29
N ASP A 136 -9.95 -5.74 -3.50
CA ASP A 136 -10.37 -4.40 -3.95
C ASP A 136 -9.15 -3.54 -4.33
N SER A 137 -7.98 -3.80 -3.73
CA SER A 137 -6.69 -3.14 -4.05
C SER A 137 -6.13 -3.49 -5.44
N PHE A 138 -6.70 -4.47 -6.14
CA PHE A 138 -6.26 -4.81 -7.50
C PHE A 138 -6.76 -3.83 -8.54
N ASP A 139 -7.83 -3.11 -8.24
CA ASP A 139 -8.43 -2.13 -9.13
C ASP A 139 -7.72 -0.78 -9.13
N ALA A 140 -7.87 -0.03 -10.22
CA ALA A 140 -7.39 1.34 -10.33
C ALA A 140 -8.50 2.31 -9.89
N SER A 141 -8.83 2.31 -8.60
CA SER A 141 -10.05 2.97 -8.07
C SER A 141 -9.78 4.09 -7.06
N GLY A 142 -8.53 4.30 -6.65
CA GLY A 142 -8.17 5.21 -5.55
C GLY A 142 -8.02 4.49 -4.21
N PHE A 143 -8.46 3.24 -4.09
CA PHE A 143 -8.28 2.40 -2.90
C PHE A 143 -7.19 1.36 -3.11
N ASN A 144 -6.25 1.24 -2.16
CA ASN A 144 -5.25 0.18 -2.15
C ASN A 144 -4.68 -0.05 -0.75
N LEU A 145 -5.25 -1.00 0.00
CA LEU A 145 -4.84 -1.33 1.37
C LEU A 145 -3.33 -1.62 1.48
N ILE A 146 -2.75 -2.35 0.53
CA ILE A 146 -1.32 -2.71 0.61
C ILE A 146 -0.44 -1.48 0.46
N VAL A 147 -0.76 -0.60 -0.51
CA VAL A 147 -0.04 0.68 -0.68
C VAL A 147 -0.18 1.56 0.56
N HIS A 148 -1.37 1.60 1.17
CA HIS A 148 -1.65 2.30 2.42
C HIS A 148 -0.71 1.87 3.54
N GLU A 149 -0.65 0.57 3.81
CA GLU A 149 0.22 -0.01 4.85
C GLU A 149 1.71 0.21 4.56
N VAL A 150 2.11 0.12 3.28
CA VAL A 150 3.47 0.43 2.87
C VAL A 150 3.78 1.91 3.09
N ALA A 151 2.86 2.83 2.78
CA ALA A 151 3.05 4.26 3.01
C ALA A 151 3.31 4.56 4.49
N HIS A 152 2.57 3.95 5.42
CA HIS A 152 2.85 4.05 6.85
C HIS A 152 4.27 3.55 7.22
N LYS A 153 4.70 2.42 6.64
CA LYS A 153 6.07 1.92 6.88
C LYS A 153 7.13 2.88 6.35
N LEU A 154 6.89 3.52 5.21
CA LEU A 154 7.80 4.52 4.64
C LEU A 154 7.84 5.81 5.46
N ASP A 155 6.70 6.26 5.96
CA ASP A 155 6.59 7.45 6.82
C ASP A 155 7.33 7.24 8.15
N MET A 156 7.14 6.09 8.80
CA MET A 156 7.82 5.75 10.05
C MET A 156 9.34 5.64 9.96
N ARG A 157 9.94 5.64 8.75
CA ARG A 157 11.40 5.69 8.60
C ARG A 157 12.00 7.05 8.97
N ASN A 158 11.18 8.09 9.04
CA ASN A 158 11.61 9.43 9.49
C ASN A 158 11.58 9.60 11.02
N GLY A 159 11.09 8.61 11.78
CA GLY A 159 11.01 8.69 13.25
C GLY A 159 10.18 7.54 13.84
N ASP A 160 9.90 7.65 15.13
CA ASP A 160 9.20 6.59 15.88
C ASP A 160 7.68 6.56 15.63
N ARG A 161 7.13 7.58 14.94
CA ARG A 161 5.70 7.68 14.62
C ARG A 161 5.50 8.15 13.20
N ALA A 162 4.45 7.66 12.57
CA ALA A 162 3.97 8.19 11.31
C ALA A 162 3.51 9.64 11.51
N SER A 163 3.90 10.52 10.61
CA SER A 163 3.67 11.97 10.68
C SER A 163 3.13 12.57 9.39
N GLY A 164 2.98 11.75 8.35
CA GLY A 164 2.66 12.17 7.00
C GLY A 164 3.86 12.77 6.25
N ILE A 165 5.06 12.74 6.86
CA ILE A 165 6.28 13.29 6.28
C ILE A 165 7.30 12.16 6.14
N PRO A 166 7.45 11.53 4.98
CA PRO A 166 8.41 10.45 4.80
C PRO A 166 9.86 10.95 4.88
N LEU A 167 10.82 10.04 4.86
CA LEU A 167 12.24 10.40 4.93
C LEU A 167 12.68 11.15 3.65
N ILE A 168 12.69 12.48 3.73
CA ILE A 168 13.08 13.41 2.67
C ILE A 168 14.17 14.35 3.15
N ALA A 169 14.76 15.13 2.23
CA ALA A 169 15.74 16.13 2.61
C ALA A 169 15.13 17.21 3.51
N LEU A 170 15.85 17.61 4.57
CA LEU A 170 15.39 18.58 5.57
C LEU A 170 14.84 19.89 4.97
N ARG A 171 15.46 20.37 3.88
CA ARG A 171 15.03 21.58 3.17
C ARG A 171 13.64 21.46 2.52
N GLU A 172 13.12 20.25 2.33
CA GLU A 172 11.86 19.95 1.67
C GLU A 172 10.71 19.74 2.66
N VAL A 173 11.04 19.46 3.94
CA VAL A 173 10.07 19.15 4.99
C VAL A 173 9.00 20.24 5.13
N ALA A 174 9.39 21.51 5.29
CA ALA A 174 8.43 22.59 5.47
C ALA A 174 7.45 22.75 4.29
N GLY A 175 7.96 22.57 3.06
CA GLY A 175 7.12 22.61 1.87
C GLY A 175 6.22 21.39 1.74
N TRP A 176 6.68 20.22 2.14
CA TRP A 176 5.88 19.01 2.20
C TRP A 176 4.73 19.15 3.20
N GLU A 177 5.06 19.54 4.43
CA GLU A 177 4.09 19.75 5.50
C GLU A 177 3.02 20.79 5.12
N HIS A 178 3.44 21.91 4.51
CA HIS A 178 2.52 22.92 4.03
C HIS A 178 1.52 22.36 2.99
N ASP A 179 2.02 21.65 1.98
CA ASP A 179 1.19 21.14 0.90
C ASP A 179 0.28 20.00 1.37
N LEU A 180 0.74 19.16 2.34
CA LEU A 180 -0.05 18.08 2.93
C LEU A 180 -1.23 18.65 3.75
N HIS A 181 -0.96 19.63 4.64
CA HIS A 181 -2.02 20.26 5.43
C HIS A 181 -3.01 21.04 4.57
N ALA A 182 -2.54 21.67 3.47
CA ALA A 182 -3.44 22.32 2.52
C ALA A 182 -4.36 21.29 1.81
N ALA A 183 -3.84 20.10 1.48
CA ALA A 183 -4.64 19.02 0.92
C ALA A 183 -5.69 18.53 1.92
N MET A 184 -5.30 18.28 3.18
CA MET A 184 -6.22 17.87 4.26
C MET A 184 -7.36 18.88 4.44
N SER A 185 -7.02 20.18 4.56
CA SER A 185 -8.03 21.24 4.71
C SER A 185 -8.99 21.27 3.52
N ASN A 186 -8.48 21.14 2.30
CA ASN A 186 -9.31 21.15 1.09
C ASN A 186 -10.24 19.93 1.00
N ILE A 187 -9.77 18.75 1.44
CA ILE A 187 -10.61 17.53 1.52
C ILE A 187 -11.69 17.72 2.58
N GLN A 188 -11.35 18.27 3.76
CA GLN A 188 -12.32 18.55 4.80
C GLN A 188 -13.39 19.57 4.35
N ASP A 189 -13.00 20.63 3.66
CA ASP A 189 -13.94 21.62 3.09
C ASP A 189 -14.91 20.95 2.08
N GLU A 190 -14.44 19.99 1.28
CA GLU A 190 -15.32 19.24 0.37
C GLU A 190 -16.28 18.34 1.15
N ILE A 191 -15.78 17.62 2.16
CA ILE A 191 -16.61 16.76 3.02
C ILE A 191 -17.74 17.59 3.66
N ASP A 192 -17.41 18.76 4.17
CA ASP A 192 -18.39 19.68 4.79
C ASP A 192 -19.46 20.16 3.80
N MET A 193 -19.11 20.27 2.51
CA MET A 193 -20.03 20.70 1.45
C MET A 193 -20.91 19.58 0.90
N VAL A 194 -20.34 18.40 0.65
CA VAL A 194 -21.03 17.33 -0.09
C VAL A 194 -21.24 16.03 0.71
N GLY A 195 -20.63 15.93 1.89
CA GLY A 195 -20.62 14.73 2.74
C GLY A 195 -19.52 13.74 2.37
N GLU A 196 -19.13 12.90 3.33
CA GLU A 196 -18.03 11.95 3.21
C GLU A 196 -18.15 11.03 1.96
N ASN A 197 -19.36 10.47 1.74
CA ASN A 197 -19.60 9.52 0.64
C ASN A 197 -19.58 10.13 -0.76
N ALA A 198 -19.61 11.45 -0.88
CA ALA A 198 -19.61 12.17 -2.16
C ALA A 198 -18.31 12.93 -2.40
N ALA A 199 -17.39 12.91 -1.46
CA ALA A 199 -16.07 13.50 -1.61
C ALA A 199 -15.27 12.79 -2.71
N SER A 200 -14.46 13.53 -3.46
CA SER A 200 -13.68 13.01 -4.59
C SER A 200 -12.43 12.24 -4.16
N ILE A 201 -11.95 12.48 -2.94
CA ILE A 201 -10.90 11.73 -2.25
C ILE A 201 -11.54 11.14 -0.99
N ASP A 202 -11.14 9.94 -0.61
CA ASP A 202 -11.61 9.29 0.60
C ASP A 202 -11.47 10.21 1.81
N ALA A 203 -12.58 10.37 2.56
CA ALA A 203 -12.66 11.25 3.71
C ALA A 203 -11.63 10.94 4.81
N TYR A 204 -11.15 9.70 4.86
CA TYR A 204 -10.12 9.27 5.80
C TYR A 204 -8.81 10.06 5.65
N ALA A 205 -8.53 10.59 4.45
CA ALA A 205 -7.40 11.48 4.21
C ALA A 205 -7.45 12.80 4.99
N ALA A 206 -8.60 13.22 5.51
CA ALA A 206 -8.72 14.43 6.32
C ALA A 206 -8.52 14.19 7.82
N SER A 207 -8.42 12.94 8.29
CA SER A 207 -8.39 12.58 9.71
C SER A 207 -7.07 12.97 10.40
N GLU A 208 -5.93 12.56 9.85
CA GLU A 208 -4.59 12.80 10.39
C GLU A 208 -3.56 12.94 9.25
N PRO A 209 -2.43 13.66 9.46
CA PRO A 209 -1.40 13.79 8.42
C PRO A 209 -0.83 12.47 7.92
N ALA A 210 -0.66 11.49 8.80
CA ALA A 210 -0.20 10.15 8.44
C ALA A 210 -1.19 9.43 7.51
N GLU A 211 -2.50 9.53 7.80
CA GLU A 211 -3.57 8.95 6.99
C GLU A 211 -3.71 9.71 5.66
N CYS A 212 -3.55 11.03 5.66
CA CYS A 212 -3.52 11.82 4.44
C CYS A 212 -2.40 11.35 3.50
N PHE A 213 -1.20 11.13 4.01
CA PHE A 213 -0.10 10.60 3.22
C PHE A 213 -0.39 9.19 2.70
N ALA A 214 -0.94 8.31 3.54
CA ALA A 214 -1.25 6.94 3.16
C ALA A 214 -2.36 6.89 2.10
N VAL A 215 -3.50 7.54 2.31
CA VAL A 215 -4.60 7.60 1.33
C VAL A 215 -4.17 8.26 0.02
N LEU A 216 -3.46 9.38 0.07
CA LEU A 216 -2.96 10.01 -1.15
C LEU A 216 -1.89 9.16 -1.87
N SER A 217 -1.19 8.26 -1.16
CA SER A 217 -0.33 7.27 -1.80
C SER A 217 -1.14 6.20 -2.55
N GLU A 218 -2.28 5.79 -2.01
CA GLU A 218 -3.22 4.92 -2.73
C GLU A 218 -3.66 5.58 -4.05
N TYR A 219 -4.16 6.82 -4.01
CA TYR A 219 -4.55 7.56 -5.20
C TYR A 219 -3.38 7.80 -6.16
N PHE A 220 -2.18 8.05 -5.65
CA PHE A 220 -0.99 8.23 -6.46
C PHE A 220 -0.72 7.04 -7.38
N PHE A 221 -0.86 5.81 -6.86
CA PHE A 221 -0.60 4.60 -7.62
C PHE A 221 -1.81 4.05 -8.36
N SER A 222 -3.04 4.26 -7.88
CA SER A 222 -4.24 3.63 -8.44
C SER A 222 -5.19 4.58 -9.17
N ALA A 223 -5.19 5.89 -8.86
CA ALA A 223 -6.03 6.91 -9.50
C ALA A 223 -5.33 8.28 -9.58
N PRO A 224 -4.14 8.36 -10.22
CA PRO A 224 -3.34 9.59 -10.27
C PRO A 224 -4.04 10.75 -10.98
N GLU A 225 -5.01 10.48 -11.85
CA GLU A 225 -5.85 11.47 -12.55
C GLU A 225 -6.82 12.19 -11.61
N LEU A 226 -7.13 11.63 -10.44
CA LEU A 226 -7.92 12.29 -9.41
C LEU A 226 -7.03 13.12 -8.48
N PHE A 227 -5.85 12.63 -8.13
CA PHE A 227 -4.93 13.29 -7.21
C PHE A 227 -4.19 14.48 -7.85
N ALA A 228 -3.56 14.30 -9.00
CA ALA A 228 -2.64 15.26 -9.58
C ALA A 228 -3.28 16.60 -9.97
N PRO A 229 -4.48 16.65 -10.58
CA PRO A 229 -5.12 17.93 -10.90
C PRO A 229 -5.55 18.72 -9.66
N ARG A 230 -5.91 18.02 -8.60
CA ARG A 230 -6.43 18.63 -7.38
C ARG A 230 -5.32 19.21 -6.49
N PHE A 231 -4.21 18.48 -6.34
CA PHE A 231 -3.08 18.86 -5.49
C PHE A 231 -1.75 18.78 -6.27
N PRO A 232 -1.57 19.64 -7.31
CA PRO A 232 -0.45 19.47 -8.24
C PRO A 232 0.92 19.63 -7.58
N SER A 233 1.08 20.53 -6.60
CA SER A 233 2.35 20.69 -5.86
C SER A 233 2.68 19.45 -5.03
N LEU A 234 1.71 18.93 -4.30
CA LEU A 234 1.88 17.73 -3.48
C LEU A 234 2.15 16.50 -4.36
N TYR A 235 1.42 16.35 -5.47
CA TYR A 235 1.67 15.28 -6.44
C TYR A 235 3.11 15.29 -6.96
N GLN A 236 3.68 16.46 -7.27
CA GLN A 236 5.08 16.57 -7.68
C GLN A 236 6.05 16.13 -6.58
N ARG A 237 5.74 16.41 -5.30
CA ARG A 237 6.53 15.91 -4.17
C ARG A 237 6.46 14.39 -4.07
N PHE A 238 5.30 13.80 -4.28
CA PHE A 238 5.14 12.35 -4.34
C PHE A 238 5.95 11.74 -5.50
N CYS A 239 5.93 12.35 -6.68
CA CYS A 239 6.79 11.93 -7.79
C CYS A 239 8.29 11.95 -7.42
N GLN A 240 8.74 12.99 -6.73
CA GLN A 240 10.13 13.10 -6.29
C GLN A 240 10.47 12.07 -5.22
N PHE A 241 9.58 11.87 -4.25
CA PHE A 241 9.79 10.90 -3.18
C PHE A 241 9.82 9.47 -3.70
N TYR A 242 8.79 9.04 -4.43
CA TYR A 242 8.68 7.67 -4.96
C TYR A 242 9.59 7.40 -6.16
N GLY A 243 10.14 8.44 -6.80
CA GLY A 243 10.91 8.31 -8.04
C GLY A 243 10.07 7.85 -9.24
N GLN A 244 8.75 7.98 -9.17
CA GLN A 244 7.78 7.45 -10.13
C GLN A 244 6.80 8.54 -10.55
N ASN A 245 6.19 8.41 -11.73
CA ASN A 245 5.12 9.31 -12.19
C ASN A 245 3.97 8.49 -12.82
N PRO A 246 3.05 7.95 -12.01
CA PRO A 246 1.95 7.12 -12.51
C PRO A 246 1.01 7.84 -13.49
N LEU A 247 0.76 9.16 -13.32
CA LEU A 247 -0.05 9.92 -14.27
C LEU A 247 0.58 9.99 -15.66
N LEU A 248 1.90 10.14 -15.74
CA LEU A 248 2.59 10.12 -17.02
C LEU A 248 2.46 8.76 -17.69
N ARG A 249 2.67 7.67 -16.93
CA ARG A 249 2.48 6.31 -17.43
C ARG A 249 1.06 6.06 -17.94
N LEU A 250 0.05 6.53 -17.21
CA LEU A 250 -1.35 6.42 -17.61
C LEU A 250 -1.59 7.09 -18.96
N ARG A 251 -1.15 8.33 -19.12
CA ARG A 251 -1.30 9.10 -20.37
C ARG A 251 -0.54 8.47 -21.55
N GLU A 252 0.63 7.91 -21.31
CA GLU A 252 1.41 7.24 -22.34
C GLU A 252 0.75 5.94 -22.79
N SER A 253 0.14 5.18 -21.86
CA SER A 253 -0.62 3.97 -22.19
C SER A 253 -1.89 4.27 -22.99
N GLU A 254 -2.59 5.37 -22.70
CA GLU A 254 -3.76 5.83 -23.45
C GLU A 254 -3.40 6.28 -24.88
N ASN A 255 -2.24 6.94 -25.05
CA ASN A 255 -1.76 7.41 -26.33
C ASN A 255 -1.15 6.31 -27.21
N ASN A 256 -0.80 5.15 -26.64
CA ASN A 256 -0.18 4.03 -27.36
C ASN A 256 -0.87 2.69 -27.02
N PRO A 257 -2.15 2.51 -27.40
CA PRO A 257 -2.92 1.29 -27.06
C PRO A 257 -2.39 0.01 -27.71
N ALA A 258 -1.45 0.11 -28.66
CA ALA A 258 -0.92 -1.03 -29.40
C ALA A 258 0.11 -1.88 -28.62
N SER A 259 0.60 -1.44 -27.46
CA SER A 259 1.59 -2.19 -26.67
C SER A 259 0.97 -3.20 -25.69
N ASN A 260 -0.35 -3.11 -25.41
CA ASN A 260 -1.05 -4.00 -24.48
C ASN A 260 -1.91 -5.09 -25.15
N GLY A 261 -1.84 -5.19 -26.46
CA GLY A 261 -2.64 -6.11 -27.26
C GLY A 261 -1.80 -7.16 -27.99
N ASN A 262 -1.12 -8.04 -27.28
CA ASN A 262 -0.68 -9.30 -27.85
C ASN A 262 -0.99 -10.44 -26.90
N THR A 263 -2.15 -11.08 -27.12
CA THR A 263 -2.31 -12.53 -27.20
C THR A 263 -3.79 -12.90 -27.16
N VAL A 264 -4.38 -13.01 -28.33
CA VAL A 264 -5.43 -14.02 -28.53
C VAL A 264 -5.12 -14.68 -29.88
N HIS A 265 -4.54 -15.85 -29.79
CA HIS A 265 -4.75 -16.92 -30.80
C HIS A 265 -4.55 -18.25 -30.09
#